data_b6a7aa3fa34aa761ecf1f91b7719d893
#
_entry.id   b6a7aa3fa34aa761ecf1f91b7719d893
#
_cell.length_a   1.000
_cell.length_b   1.000
_cell.length_c   1.000
_cell.angle_alpha   90.00
_cell.angle_beta   90.00
_cell.angle_gamma   90.00
#
_symmetry.space_group_name_H-M   'P 1'
#
loop_
_entity.id
_entity.type
_entity.pdbx_description
1 polymer ?
#
loop_
_entity_poly.entity_id
_entity_poly.type
_entity_poly.pdbx_seq_one_letter_code
_entity_poly.pdbx_strand_id
1 'polypeptide(L)'
;MNIWIVSMECLGIQEAGGVKNVTYSLAKEFSKASHEVTLFLPKFKCTSLSKIKNYKEIDFSSNINICNQNLCSKYAEGIIENTKIKVVFVLHDCFLTKDDIYVYSQNEENENPMHKKGCGHEDVNFLDVFFQKAVCAFASALSKSQIPDIIHCHDASTACLPAFAAKTEFLKNTKSIVTIHNAGPFYHHEFNDFQSASYITMLSSEVLENALNKNRIEPFLIASQFSVLTTVSDFYAEEITNPENDENTDGLASLFFSKNIKIHGITNGIDYSLYNPSSKKSSFLPFSYNPLKKELSGKYKCRSFLSSYSEKSENISQDFKPYLEKLVKHGFLMPLKDSDILLSYHGRIVNQKGIQILQDALRILFPKYDNLKLAIAGQGDSENVSKLINFTNEFSGKIVYFEGYNKRTSRLCVAASDFIILPSFFEPCCLEDFIAQIFATIPIAHQTGGLKKIINGKTGFTYTENTPEVLACTIDSAIQNVFYNPEEKINMIQNASKNVKENYSWEKIAREKYITFFKKLCKK
;
A
#
# COMPACT_ATOMS: atom_id res chain seq x y z
N MET A 1 7.95 21.10 -14.89
CA MET A 1 8.40 19.80 -15.43
C MET A 1 7.19 19.07 -16.00
N ASN A 2 7.40 18.33 -17.04
CA ASN A 2 6.46 17.36 -17.55
C ASN A 2 6.79 15.98 -16.94
N ILE A 3 5.86 15.37 -16.20
CA ILE A 3 6.07 14.16 -15.42
C ILE A 3 5.10 13.09 -15.90
N TRP A 4 5.64 11.96 -16.34
CA TRP A 4 4.86 10.75 -16.58
C TRP A 4 4.90 9.88 -15.33
N ILE A 5 3.74 9.43 -14.88
CA ILE A 5 3.60 8.40 -13.86
C ILE A 5 3.07 7.15 -14.55
N VAL A 6 3.77 6.04 -14.39
CA VAL A 6 3.42 4.77 -15.03
C VAL A 6 3.16 3.74 -13.95
N SER A 7 1.93 3.22 -13.93
CA SER A 7 1.49 2.32 -12.86
C SER A 7 0.41 1.36 -13.35
N MET A 8 0.23 0.26 -12.64
CA MET A 8 -0.92 -0.64 -12.83
C MET A 8 -2.14 -0.18 -12.04
N GLU A 9 -1.97 0.72 -11.07
CA GLU A 9 -3.03 1.12 -10.15
C GLU A 9 -3.17 2.65 -10.01
N CYS A 10 -4.41 3.13 -9.82
CA CYS A 10 -4.71 4.49 -9.39
C CYS A 10 -6.03 4.54 -8.63
N LEU A 11 -6.05 5.26 -7.51
CA LEU A 11 -7.23 5.41 -6.66
C LEU A 11 -8.43 6.00 -7.41
N GLY A 12 -9.55 5.30 -7.35
CA GLY A 12 -10.81 5.68 -7.98
C GLY A 12 -10.92 5.37 -9.47
N ILE A 13 -9.88 4.75 -10.06
CA ILE A 13 -9.84 4.33 -11.47
C ILE A 13 -9.60 2.83 -11.56
N GLN A 14 -8.54 2.33 -10.93
CA GLN A 14 -8.07 0.95 -11.01
C GLN A 14 -7.42 0.57 -9.69
N GLU A 15 -8.08 -0.28 -8.90
CA GLU A 15 -7.77 -0.46 -7.49
C GLU A 15 -7.56 -1.92 -7.14
N ALA A 16 -6.34 -2.28 -6.71
CA ALA A 16 -6.03 -3.58 -6.11
C ALA A 16 -5.30 -3.39 -4.77
N GLY A 17 -4.07 -2.92 -4.79
CA GLY A 17 -3.19 -2.79 -3.63
C GLY A 17 -3.11 -1.39 -3.01
N GLY A 18 -1.99 -1.12 -2.36
CA GLY A 18 -1.67 0.18 -1.76
C GLY A 18 -1.10 1.20 -2.73
N VAL A 19 -0.54 0.74 -3.85
CA VAL A 19 0.11 1.56 -4.89
C VAL A 19 -0.84 2.61 -5.45
N LYS A 20 -2.13 2.27 -5.60
CA LYS A 20 -3.18 3.21 -6.05
C LYS A 20 -3.19 4.53 -5.29
N ASN A 21 -3.02 4.48 -3.96
CA ASN A 21 -3.03 5.67 -3.11
C ASN A 21 -1.80 6.56 -3.38
N VAL A 22 -0.64 5.94 -3.54
CA VAL A 22 0.62 6.63 -3.83
C VAL A 22 0.58 7.28 -5.20
N THR A 23 0.21 6.51 -6.23
CA THR A 23 0.08 6.98 -7.61
C THR A 23 -0.83 8.20 -7.73
N TYR A 24 -2.05 8.11 -7.19
CA TYR A 24 -3.00 9.23 -7.23
C TYR A 24 -2.52 10.43 -6.42
N SER A 25 -1.98 10.21 -5.21
CA SER A 25 -1.56 11.29 -4.34
C SER A 25 -0.38 12.06 -4.89
N LEU A 26 0.62 11.37 -5.45
CA LEU A 26 1.75 11.99 -6.12
C LEU A 26 1.31 12.78 -7.36
N ALA A 27 0.49 12.18 -8.22
CA ALA A 27 -0.07 12.86 -9.40
C ALA A 27 -0.79 14.16 -9.01
N LYS A 28 -1.63 14.10 -7.96
CA LYS A 28 -2.40 15.22 -7.43
C LYS A 28 -1.48 16.34 -6.92
N GLU A 29 -0.49 16.00 -6.10
CA GLU A 29 0.38 17.00 -5.50
C GLU A 29 1.39 17.59 -6.49
N PHE A 30 1.88 16.81 -7.47
CA PHE A 30 2.68 17.34 -8.58
C PHE A 30 1.87 18.32 -9.45
N SER A 31 0.62 17.97 -9.76
CA SER A 31 -0.27 18.86 -10.52
C SER A 31 -0.59 20.16 -9.77
N LYS A 32 -0.81 20.10 -8.44
CA LYS A 32 -0.98 21.29 -7.59
C LYS A 32 0.28 22.15 -7.53
N ALA A 33 1.46 21.54 -7.63
CA ALA A 33 2.75 22.24 -7.68
C ALA A 33 3.05 22.79 -9.09
N SER A 34 2.05 22.87 -9.97
CA SER A 34 2.13 23.42 -11.33
C SER A 34 3.06 22.62 -12.27
N HIS A 35 3.14 21.31 -12.07
CA HIS A 35 3.75 20.41 -13.03
C HIS A 35 2.69 19.83 -13.95
N GLU A 36 3.05 19.57 -15.22
CA GLU A 36 2.24 18.81 -16.14
C GLU A 36 2.37 17.33 -15.80
N VAL A 37 1.25 16.66 -15.55
CA VAL A 37 1.23 15.26 -15.13
C VAL A 37 0.39 14.44 -16.08
N THR A 38 1.00 13.39 -16.63
CA THR A 38 0.32 12.36 -17.39
C THR A 38 0.46 11.03 -16.68
N LEU A 39 -0.66 10.43 -16.31
CA LEU A 39 -0.73 9.10 -15.72
C LEU A 39 -1.01 8.08 -16.82
N PHE A 40 -0.19 7.03 -16.91
CA PHE A 40 -0.39 5.89 -17.81
C PHE A 40 -0.91 4.69 -17.04
N LEU A 41 -1.97 4.08 -17.55
CA LEU A 41 -2.59 2.86 -17.02
C LEU A 41 -2.91 1.89 -18.17
N PRO A 42 -2.75 0.56 -18.01
CA PRO A 42 -3.39 -0.38 -18.93
C PRO A 42 -4.90 -0.40 -18.64
N LYS A 43 -5.74 -0.59 -19.64
CA LYS A 43 -7.19 -0.62 -19.42
C LYS A 43 -7.69 -2.05 -19.26
N PHE A 44 -7.92 -2.43 -18.01
CA PHE A 44 -8.57 -3.69 -17.64
C PHE A 44 -10.10 -3.58 -17.66
N LYS A 45 -10.79 -4.71 -17.58
CA LYS A 45 -12.25 -4.77 -17.49
C LYS A 45 -12.78 -4.11 -16.21
N CYS A 46 -12.02 -4.22 -15.10
CA CYS A 46 -12.34 -3.56 -13.83
C CYS A 46 -12.09 -2.05 -13.80
N THR A 47 -11.51 -1.46 -14.86
CA THR A 47 -11.19 -0.02 -14.90
C THR A 47 -12.44 0.83 -14.83
N SER A 48 -12.56 1.66 -13.80
CA SER A 48 -13.67 2.59 -13.61
C SER A 48 -13.40 3.91 -14.30
N LEU A 49 -14.29 4.32 -15.20
CA LEU A 49 -14.25 5.62 -15.86
C LEU A 49 -15.09 6.69 -15.13
N SER A 50 -15.71 6.36 -14.00
CA SER A 50 -16.65 7.24 -13.28
C SER A 50 -16.05 8.58 -12.85
N LYS A 51 -14.73 8.64 -12.66
CA LYS A 51 -13.98 9.86 -12.30
C LYS A 51 -13.16 10.43 -13.45
N ILE A 52 -13.38 9.97 -14.68
CA ILE A 52 -12.67 10.45 -15.87
C ILE A 52 -13.59 11.30 -16.69
N LYS A 53 -13.23 12.57 -16.86
CA LYS A 53 -13.90 13.51 -17.79
C LYS A 53 -13.24 13.49 -19.15
N ASN A 54 -14.02 13.77 -20.19
CA ASN A 54 -13.56 13.88 -21.57
C ASN A 54 -12.85 12.62 -22.06
N TYR A 55 -13.30 11.43 -21.59
CA TYR A 55 -12.77 10.16 -22.07
C TYR A 55 -13.05 10.02 -23.57
N LYS A 56 -12.01 9.75 -24.34
CA LYS A 56 -12.09 9.47 -25.78
C LYS A 56 -10.93 8.59 -26.23
N GLU A 57 -11.15 7.79 -27.23
CA GLU A 57 -10.06 7.13 -27.95
C GLU A 57 -9.27 8.17 -28.75
N ILE A 58 -7.96 7.97 -28.85
CA ILE A 58 -7.06 8.84 -29.60
C ILE A 58 -6.90 8.26 -31.00
N ASP A 59 -6.91 9.11 -32.00
CA ASP A 59 -6.62 8.72 -33.39
C ASP A 59 -5.10 8.51 -33.58
N PHE A 60 -4.59 7.58 -32.82
CA PHE A 60 -3.20 7.12 -32.85
C PHE A 60 -3.13 5.67 -32.39
N SER A 61 -2.37 4.87 -33.10
CA SER A 61 -2.01 3.50 -32.71
C SER A 61 -0.53 3.27 -32.93
N SER A 62 0.03 2.32 -32.21
CA SER A 62 1.43 1.94 -32.38
C SER A 62 1.60 0.43 -32.49
N ASN A 63 2.58 0.01 -33.27
CA ASN A 63 2.98 -1.38 -33.34
C ASN A 63 4.02 -1.70 -32.26
N ILE A 64 3.69 -2.65 -31.42
CA ILE A 64 4.53 -3.12 -30.33
C ILE A 64 5.18 -4.42 -30.73
N ASN A 65 6.50 -4.40 -30.89
CA ASN A 65 7.27 -5.59 -31.15
C ASN A 65 7.53 -6.33 -29.82
N ILE A 66 6.92 -7.51 -29.68
CA ILE A 66 7.02 -8.38 -28.50
C ILE A 66 6.87 -9.84 -28.95
N CYS A 67 7.64 -10.75 -28.37
CA CYS A 67 7.58 -12.18 -28.71
C CYS A 67 7.74 -12.44 -30.23
N ASN A 68 8.59 -11.68 -30.90
CA ASN A 68 8.77 -11.71 -32.36
C ASN A 68 7.50 -11.44 -33.18
N GLN A 69 6.51 -10.76 -32.57
CA GLN A 69 5.27 -10.36 -33.21
C GLN A 69 5.09 -8.85 -33.15
N ASN A 70 4.37 -8.28 -34.12
CA ASN A 70 3.96 -6.88 -34.11
C ASN A 70 2.50 -6.80 -33.73
N LEU A 71 2.21 -6.35 -32.53
CA LEU A 71 0.87 -6.21 -31.98
C LEU A 71 0.46 -4.73 -31.95
N CYS A 72 -0.78 -4.44 -32.38
CA CYS A 72 -1.27 -3.07 -32.42
C CYS A 72 -1.81 -2.64 -31.04
N SER A 73 -1.21 -1.60 -30.48
CA SER A 73 -1.75 -0.92 -29.29
C SER A 73 -2.55 0.31 -29.72
N LYS A 74 -3.74 0.48 -29.15
CA LYS A 74 -4.56 1.69 -29.24
C LYS A 74 -4.48 2.45 -27.92
N TYR A 75 -4.97 3.69 -27.92
CA TYR A 75 -4.92 4.54 -26.74
C TYR A 75 -6.22 5.30 -26.55
N ALA A 76 -6.55 5.56 -25.29
CA ALA A 76 -7.61 6.50 -24.92
C ALA A 76 -7.05 7.51 -23.91
N GLU A 77 -7.62 8.69 -23.86
CA GLU A 77 -7.23 9.73 -22.92
C GLU A 77 -8.43 10.30 -22.17
N GLY A 78 -8.16 10.93 -21.06
CA GLY A 78 -9.13 11.69 -20.28
C GLY A 78 -8.44 12.51 -19.20
N ILE A 79 -9.22 13.17 -18.37
CA ILE A 79 -8.74 14.01 -17.28
C ILE A 79 -9.40 13.54 -15.98
N ILE A 80 -8.62 13.32 -14.94
CA ILE A 80 -9.19 13.00 -13.62
C ILE A 80 -10.05 14.17 -13.14
N GLU A 81 -11.28 13.87 -12.74
CA GLU A 81 -12.27 14.86 -12.34
C GLU A 81 -11.74 15.79 -11.23
N ASN A 82 -12.01 17.11 -11.37
CA ASN A 82 -11.55 18.17 -10.47
C ASN A 82 -10.01 18.31 -10.36
N THR A 83 -9.29 17.84 -11.38
CA THR A 83 -7.82 17.99 -11.48
C THR A 83 -7.42 18.43 -12.88
N LYS A 84 -6.11 18.67 -13.09
CA LYS A 84 -5.49 18.85 -14.41
C LYS A 84 -4.68 17.63 -14.85
N ILE A 85 -4.84 16.50 -14.17
CA ILE A 85 -4.07 15.28 -14.44
C ILE A 85 -4.65 14.60 -15.67
N LYS A 86 -3.83 14.49 -16.72
CA LYS A 86 -4.15 13.71 -17.90
C LYS A 86 -3.96 12.22 -17.59
N VAL A 87 -4.89 11.39 -18.01
CA VAL A 87 -4.74 9.93 -17.98
C VAL A 87 -4.70 9.42 -19.40
N VAL A 88 -3.74 8.56 -19.71
CA VAL A 88 -3.64 7.82 -20.97
C VAL A 88 -3.80 6.33 -20.66
N PHE A 89 -4.81 5.72 -21.27
CA PHE A 89 -5.06 4.30 -21.18
C PHE A 89 -4.44 3.59 -22.38
N VAL A 90 -3.67 2.53 -22.12
CA VAL A 90 -3.20 1.60 -23.15
C VAL A 90 -4.29 0.57 -23.37
N LEU A 91 -4.75 0.43 -24.61
CA LEU A 91 -5.84 -0.45 -25.02
C LEU A 91 -5.30 -1.61 -25.85
N HIS A 92 -5.52 -2.83 -25.38
CA HIS A 92 -5.26 -4.06 -26.10
C HIS A 92 -6.08 -5.20 -25.50
N ASP A 93 -6.43 -6.20 -26.28
CA ASP A 93 -7.28 -7.32 -25.83
C ASP A 93 -6.66 -8.06 -24.64
N CYS A 94 -5.32 -8.15 -24.56
CA CYS A 94 -4.65 -8.78 -23.42
C CYS A 94 -5.03 -8.17 -22.06
N PHE A 95 -5.40 -6.88 -22.01
CA PHE A 95 -5.91 -6.23 -20.79
C PHE A 95 -7.44 -6.22 -20.74
N LEU A 96 -8.10 -5.92 -21.86
CA LEU A 96 -9.54 -5.73 -21.93
C LEU A 96 -10.34 -7.00 -21.60
N THR A 97 -9.73 -8.17 -21.73
CA THR A 97 -10.32 -9.47 -21.39
C THR A 97 -10.13 -9.88 -19.93
N LYS A 98 -9.21 -9.27 -19.19
CA LYS A 98 -8.93 -9.58 -17.79
C LYS A 98 -9.93 -8.88 -16.87
N ASP A 99 -10.53 -9.63 -15.96
CA ASP A 99 -11.49 -9.11 -14.98
C ASP A 99 -10.82 -8.25 -13.90
N ASP A 100 -9.57 -8.59 -13.51
CA ASP A 100 -8.82 -7.93 -12.45
C ASP A 100 -7.37 -7.62 -12.88
N ILE A 101 -6.65 -6.82 -12.09
CA ILE A 101 -5.31 -6.29 -12.44
C ILE A 101 -4.23 -7.36 -12.32
N TYR A 102 -4.21 -8.12 -11.22
CA TYR A 102 -3.10 -9.02 -10.86
C TYR A 102 -3.48 -10.48 -10.79
N VAL A 103 -4.75 -10.78 -10.59
CA VAL A 103 -5.20 -12.14 -10.27
C VAL A 103 -6.44 -12.52 -11.06
N TYR A 104 -6.62 -13.81 -11.28
CA TYR A 104 -7.84 -14.31 -11.90
C TYR A 104 -9.06 -14.16 -10.98
N SER A 105 -10.19 -13.79 -11.58
CA SER A 105 -11.50 -13.72 -10.94
C SER A 105 -12.19 -15.09 -10.88
N GLN A 106 -13.34 -15.15 -10.18
CA GLN A 106 -14.19 -16.33 -10.21
C GLN A 106 -14.79 -16.58 -11.60
N ASN A 107 -15.07 -15.53 -12.38
CA ASN A 107 -15.60 -15.69 -13.73
C ASN A 107 -14.57 -16.32 -14.65
N GLU A 108 -13.32 -15.87 -14.58
CA GLU A 108 -12.22 -16.43 -15.38
C GLU A 108 -11.93 -17.90 -15.00
N GLU A 109 -12.04 -18.28 -13.72
CA GLU A 109 -11.95 -19.70 -13.31
C GLU A 109 -13.12 -20.52 -13.85
N ASN A 110 -14.34 -19.96 -13.89
CA ASN A 110 -15.51 -20.65 -14.43
C ASN A 110 -15.39 -20.86 -15.96
N GLU A 111 -14.78 -19.92 -16.68
CA GLU A 111 -14.53 -20.01 -18.11
C GLU A 111 -13.36 -20.95 -18.44
N ASN A 112 -12.30 -20.90 -17.63
CA ASN A 112 -11.13 -21.78 -17.74
C ASN A 112 -10.68 -22.26 -16.36
N PRO A 113 -10.91 -23.55 -16.01
CA PRO A 113 -10.55 -24.09 -14.70
C PRO A 113 -9.05 -24.05 -14.34
N MET A 114 -8.16 -23.77 -15.30
CA MET A 114 -6.73 -23.52 -15.04
C MET A 114 -6.49 -22.16 -14.43
N HIS A 115 -7.35 -21.17 -14.70
CA HIS A 115 -7.29 -19.81 -14.16
C HIS A 115 -7.85 -19.76 -12.74
N LYS A 116 -7.13 -20.32 -11.79
CA LYS A 116 -7.59 -20.39 -10.39
C LYS A 116 -7.77 -19.01 -9.79
N LYS A 117 -8.96 -18.77 -9.23
CA LYS A 117 -9.31 -17.52 -8.54
C LYS A 117 -8.24 -17.15 -7.51
N GLY A 118 -7.77 -15.91 -7.58
CA GLY A 118 -6.76 -15.35 -6.66
C GLY A 118 -5.32 -15.73 -7.02
N CYS A 119 -5.09 -16.61 -8.00
CA CYS A 119 -3.76 -16.84 -8.57
C CYS A 119 -3.39 -15.72 -9.54
N GLY A 120 -2.11 -15.40 -9.66
CA GLY A 120 -1.58 -14.43 -10.62
C GLY A 120 -1.84 -14.86 -12.07
N HIS A 121 -1.93 -13.88 -12.98
CA HIS A 121 -2.06 -14.16 -14.40
C HIS A 121 -0.82 -14.89 -14.93
N GLU A 122 -1.01 -15.97 -15.68
CA GLU A 122 0.09 -16.77 -16.27
C GLU A 122 0.91 -15.96 -17.27
N ASP A 123 0.30 -14.99 -17.92
CA ASP A 123 0.89 -14.11 -18.93
C ASP A 123 1.39 -12.76 -18.35
N VAL A 124 1.60 -12.68 -17.02
CA VAL A 124 1.96 -11.42 -16.32
C VAL A 124 3.18 -10.72 -16.94
N ASN A 125 4.24 -11.45 -17.28
CA ASN A 125 5.43 -10.86 -17.90
C ASN A 125 5.15 -10.26 -19.28
N PHE A 126 4.27 -10.91 -20.06
CA PHE A 126 3.82 -10.38 -21.35
C PHE A 126 2.99 -9.10 -21.16
N LEU A 127 2.03 -9.10 -20.22
CA LEU A 127 1.19 -7.92 -19.91
C LEU A 127 2.06 -6.72 -19.51
N ASP A 128 2.99 -6.95 -18.58
CA ASP A 128 3.88 -5.90 -18.08
C ASP A 128 4.76 -5.31 -19.19
N VAL A 129 5.40 -6.16 -19.98
CA VAL A 129 6.29 -5.70 -21.06
C VAL A 129 5.51 -5.03 -22.19
N PHE A 130 4.35 -5.56 -22.58
CA PHE A 130 3.50 -4.95 -23.58
C PHE A 130 3.08 -3.54 -23.16
N PHE A 131 2.60 -3.38 -21.92
CA PHE A 131 2.23 -2.07 -21.38
C PHE A 131 3.38 -1.07 -21.44
N GLN A 132 4.55 -1.45 -20.96
CA GLN A 132 5.73 -0.60 -20.89
C GLN A 132 6.22 -0.18 -22.28
N LYS A 133 6.26 -1.09 -23.23
CA LYS A 133 6.61 -0.78 -24.63
C LYS A 133 5.57 0.13 -25.28
N ALA A 134 4.27 -0.08 -25.01
CA ALA A 134 3.21 0.79 -25.51
C ALA A 134 3.31 2.21 -24.93
N VAL A 135 3.65 2.37 -23.64
CA VAL A 135 3.93 3.69 -23.04
C VAL A 135 5.10 4.37 -23.74
N CYS A 136 6.18 3.66 -24.02
CA CYS A 136 7.32 4.22 -24.77
C CYS A 136 6.94 4.61 -26.20
N ALA A 137 6.17 3.77 -26.91
CA ALA A 137 5.73 4.04 -28.27
C ALA A 137 4.80 5.26 -28.37
N PHE A 138 4.01 5.54 -27.35
CA PHE A 138 3.15 6.73 -27.27
C PHE A 138 3.93 8.04 -27.44
N ALA A 139 5.20 8.08 -27.06
CA ALA A 139 6.05 9.26 -27.21
C ALA A 139 6.14 9.76 -28.67
N SER A 140 5.99 8.88 -29.67
CA SER A 140 6.01 9.26 -31.08
C SER A 140 4.78 10.06 -31.54
N ALA A 141 3.69 10.02 -30.77
CA ALA A 141 2.48 10.82 -31.02
C ALA A 141 2.61 12.27 -30.50
N LEU A 142 3.69 12.58 -29.78
CA LEU A 142 3.83 13.83 -29.04
C LEU A 142 4.76 14.82 -29.76
N SER A 143 4.47 16.11 -29.59
CA SER A 143 5.40 17.16 -29.94
C SER A 143 6.60 17.18 -28.99
N LYS A 144 7.71 17.75 -29.40
CA LYS A 144 8.94 17.83 -28.60
C LYS A 144 8.72 18.47 -27.22
N SER A 145 7.82 19.44 -27.12
CA SER A 145 7.48 20.12 -25.86
C SER A 145 6.65 19.27 -24.90
N GLN A 146 6.05 18.17 -25.37
CA GLN A 146 5.22 17.26 -24.58
C GLN A 146 5.99 16.03 -24.10
N ILE A 147 7.24 15.86 -24.54
CA ILE A 147 8.10 14.78 -24.04
C ILE A 147 8.38 14.99 -22.55
N PRO A 148 8.32 13.94 -21.73
CA PRO A 148 8.51 14.09 -20.28
C PRO A 148 9.96 14.42 -19.90
N ASP A 149 10.10 15.25 -18.86
CA ASP A 149 11.38 15.42 -18.16
C ASP A 149 11.69 14.20 -17.28
N ILE A 150 10.63 13.63 -16.69
CA ILE A 150 10.70 12.49 -15.75
C ILE A 150 9.66 11.43 -16.13
N ILE A 151 10.11 10.17 -16.13
CA ILE A 151 9.22 9.00 -16.10
C ILE A 151 9.36 8.36 -14.72
N HIS A 152 8.26 8.30 -13.98
CA HIS A 152 8.18 7.68 -12.65
C HIS A 152 7.38 6.39 -12.71
N CYS A 153 8.07 5.27 -12.62
CA CYS A 153 7.53 3.92 -12.69
C CYS A 153 7.27 3.37 -11.28
N HIS A 154 6.26 2.52 -11.13
CA HIS A 154 5.85 1.94 -9.86
C HIS A 154 5.86 0.41 -9.92
N ASP A 155 6.67 -0.22 -9.05
CA ASP A 155 6.88 -1.67 -8.89
C ASP A 155 7.47 -2.41 -10.10
N ALA A 156 7.66 -3.72 -9.94
CA ALA A 156 8.25 -4.61 -10.93
C ALA A 156 7.49 -4.60 -12.27
N SER A 157 6.16 -4.47 -12.22
CA SER A 157 5.29 -4.40 -13.40
C SER A 157 5.62 -3.26 -14.37
N THR A 158 6.39 -2.28 -13.93
CA THR A 158 6.83 -1.14 -14.77
C THR A 158 8.35 -0.95 -14.78
N ALA A 159 9.11 -1.87 -14.16
CA ALA A 159 10.55 -1.72 -13.93
C ALA A 159 11.41 -1.88 -15.18
N CYS A 160 10.95 -2.55 -16.22
CA CYS A 160 11.67 -2.65 -17.49
C CYS A 160 11.54 -1.39 -18.38
N LEU A 161 10.57 -0.51 -18.11
CA LEU A 161 10.30 0.67 -18.94
C LEU A 161 11.52 1.57 -19.16
N PRO A 162 12.36 1.85 -18.15
CA PRO A 162 13.58 2.65 -18.35
C PRO A 162 14.52 2.09 -19.42
N ALA A 163 14.65 0.75 -19.51
CA ALA A 163 15.48 0.12 -20.55
C ALA A 163 14.88 0.28 -21.96
N PHE A 164 13.55 0.26 -22.09
CA PHE A 164 12.87 0.54 -23.35
C PHE A 164 12.93 2.02 -23.72
N ALA A 165 12.74 2.91 -22.75
CA ALA A 165 12.83 4.36 -22.94
C ALA A 165 14.24 4.78 -23.43
N ALA A 166 15.29 4.20 -22.87
CA ALA A 166 16.68 4.46 -23.30
C ALA A 166 16.94 4.11 -24.79
N LYS A 167 16.19 3.17 -25.35
CA LYS A 167 16.25 2.77 -26.77
C LYS A 167 15.27 3.53 -27.66
N THR A 168 14.34 4.31 -27.08
CA THR A 168 13.32 5.07 -27.81
C THR A 168 13.85 6.47 -28.10
N GLU A 169 13.93 6.86 -29.40
CA GLU A 169 14.52 8.12 -29.86
C GLU A 169 13.98 9.35 -29.09
N PHE A 170 12.67 9.39 -28.88
CA PHE A 170 12.00 10.51 -28.21
C PHE A 170 12.27 10.57 -26.67
N LEU A 171 12.61 9.43 -26.03
CA LEU A 171 12.74 9.31 -24.57
C LEU A 171 14.17 9.14 -24.09
N LYS A 172 15.15 8.97 -24.97
CA LYS A 172 16.55 8.65 -24.61
C LYS A 172 17.21 9.64 -23.63
N ASN A 173 16.73 10.88 -23.58
CA ASN A 173 17.22 11.91 -22.65
C ASN A 173 16.34 12.12 -21.42
N THR A 174 15.19 11.44 -21.36
CA THR A 174 14.26 11.51 -20.22
C THR A 174 14.87 10.78 -19.01
N LYS A 175 14.75 11.36 -17.84
CA LYS A 175 15.21 10.71 -16.60
C LYS A 175 14.16 9.77 -16.07
N SER A 176 14.56 8.54 -15.73
CA SER A 176 13.65 7.52 -15.21
C SER A 176 13.90 7.22 -13.73
N ILE A 177 12.83 6.97 -13.01
CA ILE A 177 12.82 6.56 -11.60
C ILE A 177 11.90 5.36 -11.47
N VAL A 178 12.31 4.36 -10.71
CA VAL A 178 11.47 3.21 -10.36
C VAL A 178 11.33 3.16 -8.85
N THR A 179 10.09 3.22 -8.36
CA THR A 179 9.78 3.07 -6.94
C THR A 179 9.40 1.63 -6.65
N ILE A 180 10.18 0.97 -5.80
CA ILE A 180 9.91 -0.36 -5.26
C ILE A 180 8.98 -0.20 -4.06
N HIS A 181 7.70 -0.59 -4.21
CA HIS A 181 6.75 -0.54 -3.09
C HIS A 181 6.88 -1.74 -2.18
N ASN A 182 7.23 -2.89 -2.75
CA ASN A 182 7.48 -4.11 -2.01
C ASN A 182 8.51 -4.96 -2.76
N ALA A 183 9.58 -5.36 -2.09
CA ALA A 183 10.61 -6.26 -2.61
C ALA A 183 10.43 -7.71 -2.10
N GLY A 184 9.25 -8.06 -1.62
CA GLY A 184 8.96 -9.43 -1.18
C GLY A 184 8.80 -10.40 -2.34
N PRO A 185 8.91 -11.71 -2.10
CA PRO A 185 8.99 -12.74 -3.15
C PRO A 185 7.86 -12.71 -4.19
N PHE A 186 6.65 -12.31 -3.80
CA PHE A 186 5.48 -12.27 -4.70
C PHE A 186 5.33 -10.97 -5.50
N TYR A 187 6.30 -10.05 -5.39
CA TYR A 187 6.22 -8.71 -5.98
C TYR A 187 7.28 -8.44 -7.05
N HIS A 188 8.11 -9.45 -7.39
CA HIS A 188 9.25 -9.28 -8.29
C HIS A 188 8.86 -9.33 -9.77
N HIS A 189 7.79 -10.04 -10.15
CA HIS A 189 7.41 -10.30 -11.55
C HIS A 189 8.57 -10.84 -12.41
N GLU A 190 9.46 -11.63 -11.80
CA GLU A 190 10.64 -12.21 -12.46
C GLU A 190 10.24 -13.01 -13.71
N PHE A 191 11.09 -12.97 -14.72
CA PHE A 191 10.98 -13.91 -15.84
C PHE A 191 11.57 -15.26 -15.41
N ASN A 192 10.92 -16.33 -15.80
CA ASN A 192 11.26 -17.69 -15.39
C ASN A 192 12.71 -18.08 -15.73
N ASP A 193 13.24 -17.58 -16.84
CA ASP A 193 14.59 -17.84 -17.33
C ASP A 193 15.05 -16.76 -18.32
N PHE A 194 16.31 -16.88 -18.73
CA PHE A 194 16.93 -15.98 -19.69
C PHE A 194 16.25 -16.00 -21.07
N GLN A 195 15.79 -17.17 -21.54
CA GLN A 195 15.19 -17.29 -22.86
C GLN A 195 13.81 -16.63 -22.91
N SER A 196 12.99 -16.84 -21.91
CA SER A 196 11.68 -16.18 -21.77
C SER A 196 11.84 -14.66 -21.67
N ALA A 197 12.79 -14.19 -20.85
CA ALA A 197 13.09 -12.76 -20.75
C ALA A 197 13.55 -12.17 -22.08
N SER A 198 14.47 -12.83 -22.78
CA SER A 198 14.98 -12.39 -24.09
C SER A 198 13.86 -12.36 -25.14
N TYR A 199 13.02 -13.39 -25.17
CA TYR A 199 11.91 -13.52 -26.10
C TYR A 199 10.85 -12.45 -25.89
N ILE A 200 10.46 -12.16 -24.63
CA ILE A 200 9.39 -11.20 -24.31
C ILE A 200 9.92 -9.78 -24.38
N THR A 201 11.06 -9.49 -23.74
CA THR A 201 11.58 -8.11 -23.64
C THR A 201 12.29 -7.66 -24.90
N MET A 202 12.98 -8.56 -25.61
CA MET A 202 13.88 -8.25 -26.73
C MET A 202 15.02 -7.29 -26.30
N LEU A 203 15.42 -7.33 -25.04
CA LEU A 203 16.59 -6.65 -24.52
C LEU A 203 17.86 -7.39 -24.93
N SER A 204 19.01 -6.70 -24.91
CA SER A 204 20.31 -7.34 -25.22
C SER A 204 20.72 -8.34 -24.14
N SER A 205 21.50 -9.35 -24.53
CA SER A 205 22.04 -10.35 -23.59
C SER A 205 22.77 -9.71 -22.43
N GLU A 206 23.56 -8.68 -22.67
CA GLU A 206 24.29 -7.94 -21.63
C GLU A 206 23.36 -7.38 -20.54
N VAL A 207 22.23 -6.78 -20.94
CA VAL A 207 21.25 -6.23 -19.97
C VAL A 207 20.63 -7.34 -19.15
N LEU A 208 20.30 -8.46 -19.77
CA LEU A 208 19.66 -9.60 -19.10
C LEU A 208 20.65 -10.35 -18.20
N GLU A 209 21.90 -10.54 -18.62
CA GLU A 209 22.96 -11.17 -17.81
C GLU A 209 23.22 -10.37 -16.53
N ASN A 210 23.23 -9.03 -16.61
CA ASN A 210 23.35 -8.15 -15.46
C ASN A 210 22.13 -8.19 -14.52
N ALA A 211 21.01 -8.72 -14.98
CA ALA A 211 19.76 -8.82 -14.22
C ALA A 211 19.44 -10.24 -13.71
N LEU A 212 20.42 -11.15 -13.76
CA LEU A 212 20.27 -12.52 -13.25
C LEU A 212 20.12 -12.53 -11.73
N ASN A 213 19.05 -13.21 -11.27
CA ASN A 213 18.82 -13.66 -9.90
C ASN A 213 18.65 -15.19 -9.93
N LYS A 214 19.68 -15.93 -9.50
CA LYS A 214 19.74 -17.40 -9.69
C LYS A 214 19.60 -17.73 -11.19
N ASN A 215 18.51 -18.41 -11.59
CA ASN A 215 18.22 -18.73 -13.00
C ASN A 215 17.11 -17.84 -13.60
N ARG A 216 16.60 -16.87 -12.85
CA ARG A 216 15.52 -15.95 -13.25
C ARG A 216 16.08 -14.58 -13.63
N ILE A 217 15.32 -13.81 -14.38
CA ILE A 217 15.68 -12.42 -14.70
C ILE A 217 14.79 -11.48 -13.89
N GLU A 218 15.44 -10.61 -13.12
CA GLU A 218 14.82 -9.71 -12.15
C GLU A 218 14.59 -8.30 -12.75
N PRO A 219 13.34 -7.85 -12.89
CA PRO A 219 13.02 -6.53 -13.44
C PRO A 219 13.64 -5.35 -12.69
N PHE A 220 13.78 -5.42 -11.35
CA PHE A 220 14.43 -4.35 -10.60
C PHE A 220 15.93 -4.23 -10.89
N LEU A 221 16.59 -5.34 -11.23
CA LEU A 221 17.98 -5.32 -11.68
C LEU A 221 18.09 -4.79 -13.12
N ILE A 222 17.09 -5.01 -13.99
CA ILE A 222 17.00 -4.31 -15.28
C ILE A 222 16.87 -2.82 -15.04
N ALA A 223 15.93 -2.40 -14.19
CA ALA A 223 15.68 -1.00 -13.85
C ALA A 223 16.94 -0.29 -13.34
N SER A 224 17.74 -0.95 -12.49
CA SER A 224 18.92 -0.37 -11.86
C SER A 224 20.00 0.07 -12.86
N GLN A 225 19.99 -0.49 -14.08
CA GLN A 225 20.95 -0.15 -15.14
C GLN A 225 20.56 1.14 -15.90
N PHE A 226 19.29 1.56 -15.84
CA PHE A 226 18.74 2.65 -16.67
C PHE A 226 18.00 3.73 -15.87
N SER A 227 17.85 3.56 -14.57
CA SER A 227 17.07 4.46 -13.73
C SER A 227 17.64 4.61 -12.34
N VAL A 228 17.11 5.56 -11.59
CA VAL A 228 17.36 5.65 -10.16
C VAL A 228 16.28 4.87 -9.43
N LEU A 229 16.67 3.97 -8.53
CA LEU A 229 15.73 3.23 -7.71
C LEU A 229 15.39 4.03 -6.45
N THR A 230 14.11 4.03 -6.12
CA THR A 230 13.59 4.56 -4.86
C THR A 230 12.72 3.52 -4.18
N THR A 231 12.45 3.71 -2.88
CA THR A 231 11.48 2.90 -2.13
C THR A 231 10.70 3.75 -1.14
N VAL A 232 9.73 3.16 -0.47
CA VAL A 232 8.63 3.83 0.24
C VAL A 232 8.93 4.19 1.69
N SER A 233 10.15 4.00 2.17
CA SER A 233 10.68 4.58 3.42
C SER A 233 12.20 4.54 3.47
N ASP A 234 12.81 5.46 4.23
CA ASP A 234 14.27 5.50 4.41
C ASP A 234 14.78 4.19 5.04
N PHE A 235 14.09 3.69 6.05
CA PHE A 235 14.45 2.45 6.74
C PHE A 235 14.28 1.20 5.88
N TYR A 236 13.26 1.19 5.03
CA TYR A 236 13.05 0.08 4.11
C TYR A 236 14.13 0.03 3.02
N ALA A 237 14.65 1.19 2.59
CA ALA A 237 15.79 1.24 1.68
C ALA A 237 17.04 0.57 2.27
N GLU A 238 17.28 0.75 3.57
CA GLU A 238 18.35 0.08 4.30
C GLU A 238 18.10 -1.44 4.38
N GLU A 239 16.87 -1.85 4.68
CA GLU A 239 16.52 -3.28 4.82
C GLU A 239 16.66 -4.05 3.51
N ILE A 240 16.15 -3.53 2.39
CA ILE A 240 16.21 -4.22 1.09
C ILE A 240 17.59 -4.16 0.42
N THR A 241 18.57 -3.51 1.05
CA THR A 241 19.98 -3.52 0.65
C THR A 241 20.89 -4.21 1.66
N ASN A 242 20.32 -4.80 2.73
CA ASN A 242 21.05 -5.58 3.72
C ASN A 242 20.88 -7.08 3.47
N PRO A 243 21.95 -7.85 3.19
CA PRO A 243 21.89 -9.30 2.95
C PRO A 243 21.20 -10.12 4.04
N GLU A 244 21.17 -9.65 5.28
CA GLU A 244 20.45 -10.31 6.38
C GLU A 244 18.94 -10.44 6.14
N ASN A 245 18.40 -9.66 5.19
CA ASN A 245 16.98 -9.67 4.84
C ASN A 245 16.67 -10.47 3.56
N ASP A 246 17.58 -11.32 3.09
CA ASP A 246 17.39 -12.10 1.86
C ASP A 246 16.15 -12.99 1.90
N GLU A 247 15.78 -13.56 3.06
CA GLU A 247 14.55 -14.34 3.19
C GLU A 247 13.29 -13.51 2.87
N ASN A 248 13.30 -12.23 3.23
CA ASN A 248 12.20 -11.32 2.97
C ASN A 248 12.16 -10.76 1.54
N THR A 249 13.26 -10.93 0.79
CA THR A 249 13.44 -10.36 -0.56
C THR A 249 13.84 -11.38 -1.62
N ASP A 250 13.74 -12.67 -1.33
CA ASP A 250 14.16 -13.81 -2.21
C ASP A 250 15.57 -13.64 -2.81
N GLY A 251 16.51 -13.13 -2.00
CA GLY A 251 17.90 -12.92 -2.38
C GLY A 251 18.20 -11.57 -3.04
N LEU A 252 17.18 -10.72 -3.25
CA LEU A 252 17.36 -9.43 -3.92
C LEU A 252 18.22 -8.45 -3.11
N ALA A 253 18.16 -8.52 -1.76
CA ALA A 253 18.96 -7.68 -0.88
C ALA A 253 20.46 -7.93 -1.05
N SER A 254 20.90 -9.19 -1.11
CA SER A 254 22.29 -9.56 -1.42
C SER A 254 22.72 -9.09 -2.78
N LEU A 255 21.84 -9.14 -3.79
CA LEU A 255 22.15 -8.67 -5.14
C LEU A 255 22.31 -7.15 -5.19
N PHE A 256 21.43 -6.39 -4.56
CA PHE A 256 21.57 -4.94 -4.45
C PHE A 256 22.87 -4.56 -3.73
N PHE A 257 23.19 -5.24 -2.63
CA PHE A 257 24.42 -5.03 -1.89
C PHE A 257 25.67 -5.35 -2.73
N SER A 258 25.75 -6.55 -3.29
CA SER A 258 26.93 -7.01 -4.04
C SER A 258 27.19 -6.20 -5.31
N LYS A 259 26.13 -5.72 -5.97
CA LYS A 259 26.22 -4.86 -7.16
C LYS A 259 26.36 -3.36 -6.79
N ASN A 260 26.43 -3.00 -5.51
CA ASN A 260 26.48 -1.62 -5.02
C ASN A 260 25.35 -0.74 -5.58
N ILE A 261 24.15 -1.31 -5.69
CA ILE A 261 22.97 -0.60 -6.18
C ILE A 261 22.42 0.27 -5.06
N LYS A 262 22.34 1.58 -5.30
CA LYS A 262 21.80 2.54 -4.33
C LYS A 262 20.30 2.70 -4.50
N ILE A 263 19.57 2.51 -3.41
CA ILE A 263 18.13 2.73 -3.34
C ILE A 263 17.85 3.92 -2.42
N HIS A 264 17.10 4.90 -2.92
CA HIS A 264 16.74 6.09 -2.14
C HIS A 264 15.41 5.88 -1.44
N GLY A 265 15.39 5.92 -0.11
CA GLY A 265 14.16 5.91 0.67
C GLY A 265 13.42 7.24 0.56
N ILE A 266 12.12 7.19 0.29
CA ILE A 266 11.22 8.34 0.38
C ILE A 266 9.96 7.85 1.08
N THR A 267 9.85 8.13 2.37
CA THR A 267 8.69 7.69 3.16
C THR A 267 7.39 8.21 2.56
N ASN A 268 6.45 7.30 2.30
CA ASN A 268 5.13 7.65 1.77
C ASN A 268 4.42 8.64 2.69
N GLY A 269 3.64 9.51 2.07
CA GLY A 269 2.74 10.40 2.78
C GLY A 269 1.37 9.79 3.07
N ILE A 270 0.56 10.58 3.76
CA ILE A 270 -0.87 10.30 3.93
C ILE A 270 -1.68 11.54 3.60
N ASP A 271 -2.84 11.37 2.95
CA ASP A 271 -3.80 12.46 2.78
C ASP A 271 -4.62 12.61 4.07
N TYR A 272 -4.16 13.47 4.96
CA TYR A 272 -4.82 13.73 6.24
C TYR A 272 -6.30 14.08 6.06
N SER A 273 -6.68 14.72 4.96
CA SER A 273 -8.06 15.12 4.70
C SER A 273 -9.02 13.93 4.56
N LEU A 274 -8.52 12.79 4.07
CA LEU A 274 -9.31 11.55 3.90
C LEU A 274 -9.54 10.79 5.20
N TYR A 275 -8.78 11.11 6.26
CA TYR A 275 -8.84 10.45 7.56
C TYR A 275 -9.20 11.41 8.69
N ASN A 276 -9.38 12.73 8.40
CA ASN A 276 -9.61 13.75 9.41
C ASN A 276 -10.82 13.42 10.31
N PRO A 277 -10.62 13.11 11.61
CA PRO A 277 -11.70 12.73 12.50
C PRO A 277 -12.65 13.90 12.85
N SER A 278 -12.27 15.15 12.54
CA SER A 278 -13.17 16.30 12.68
C SER A 278 -14.28 16.32 11.61
N SER A 279 -14.18 15.48 10.58
CA SER A 279 -15.16 15.36 9.48
C SER A 279 -15.69 13.93 9.37
N LYS A 280 -16.95 13.71 9.74
CA LYS A 280 -17.61 12.41 9.59
C LYS A 280 -17.59 11.91 8.14
N LYS A 281 -17.74 12.81 7.16
CA LYS A 281 -17.73 12.48 5.74
C LYS A 281 -16.39 11.90 5.29
N SER A 282 -15.29 12.47 5.74
CA SER A 282 -13.93 12.05 5.38
C SER A 282 -13.49 10.82 6.17
N SER A 283 -13.70 10.84 7.49
CA SER A 283 -13.26 9.77 8.37
C SER A 283 -14.14 8.52 8.30
N PHE A 284 -15.40 8.65 7.86
CA PHE A 284 -16.44 7.62 7.95
C PHE A 284 -16.78 7.21 9.40
N LEU A 285 -16.38 8.01 10.38
CA LEU A 285 -16.69 7.76 11.79
C LEU A 285 -18.10 8.25 12.14
N PRO A 286 -18.78 7.60 13.10
CA PRO A 286 -20.14 8.00 13.54
C PRO A 286 -20.11 9.33 14.30
N PHE A 287 -19.00 9.65 14.98
CA PHE A 287 -18.83 10.88 15.76
C PHE A 287 -17.51 11.57 15.40
N SER A 288 -17.55 12.90 15.32
CA SER A 288 -16.35 13.72 15.04
C SER A 288 -15.65 14.15 16.33
N TYR A 289 -14.33 14.30 16.27
CA TYR A 289 -13.47 14.79 17.34
C TYR A 289 -12.17 15.39 16.77
N ASN A 290 -11.36 16.06 17.61
CA ASN A 290 -10.16 16.74 17.15
C ASN A 290 -8.95 16.48 18.07
N PRO A 291 -8.09 15.49 17.76
CA PRO A 291 -6.91 15.18 18.56
C PRO A 291 -5.93 16.35 18.68
N LEU A 292 -5.78 17.17 17.62
CA LEU A 292 -4.88 18.31 17.63
C LEU A 292 -5.29 19.38 18.65
N LYS A 293 -6.59 19.46 18.97
CA LYS A 293 -7.15 20.37 19.97
C LYS A 293 -7.40 19.69 21.32
N LYS A 294 -7.00 18.42 21.48
CA LYS A 294 -7.30 17.60 22.67
C LYS A 294 -8.81 17.36 22.91
N GLU A 295 -9.64 17.54 21.89
CA GLU A 295 -11.09 17.34 21.95
C GLU A 295 -11.42 15.88 21.58
N LEU A 296 -11.49 15.00 22.57
CA LEU A 296 -11.64 13.56 22.38
C LEU A 296 -13.03 12.99 22.69
N SER A 297 -14.04 13.81 23.06
CA SER A 297 -15.37 13.33 23.41
C SER A 297 -16.03 12.47 22.32
N GLY A 298 -15.83 12.82 21.04
CA GLY A 298 -16.31 12.02 19.92
C GLY A 298 -15.63 10.66 19.79
N LYS A 299 -14.34 10.53 20.17
CA LYS A 299 -13.63 9.25 20.23
C LYS A 299 -14.30 8.30 21.24
N TYR A 300 -14.62 8.80 22.42
CA TYR A 300 -15.32 8.00 23.43
C TYR A 300 -16.73 7.61 22.99
N LYS A 301 -17.43 8.48 22.24
CA LYS A 301 -18.69 8.12 21.60
C LYS A 301 -18.53 7.05 20.51
N CYS A 302 -17.46 7.07 19.73
CA CYS A 302 -17.11 5.99 18.79
C CYS A 302 -16.87 4.67 19.53
N ARG A 303 -16.23 4.71 20.71
CA ARG A 303 -16.00 3.54 21.56
C ARG A 303 -17.31 2.95 22.07
N SER A 304 -18.24 3.78 22.58
CA SER A 304 -19.56 3.34 23.01
C SER A 304 -20.37 2.75 21.85
N PHE A 305 -20.26 3.35 20.65
CA PHE A 305 -20.90 2.85 19.45
C PHE A 305 -20.34 1.48 19.02
N LEU A 306 -19.00 1.30 19.06
CA LEU A 306 -18.36 0.00 18.80
C LEU A 306 -18.81 -1.03 19.85
N SER A 307 -18.91 -0.66 21.12
CA SER A 307 -19.38 -1.52 22.19
C SER A 307 -20.74 -2.11 21.86
N SER A 308 -21.74 -1.25 21.61
CA SER A 308 -23.10 -1.69 21.26
C SER A 308 -23.15 -2.53 19.99
N TYR A 309 -22.30 -2.24 19.02
CA TYR A 309 -22.21 -2.96 17.75
C TYR A 309 -21.53 -4.33 17.87
N SER A 310 -20.61 -4.49 18.81
CA SER A 310 -19.83 -5.71 19.04
C SER A 310 -20.47 -6.70 20.02
N GLU A 311 -21.56 -6.32 20.69
CA GLU A 311 -22.26 -7.19 21.63
C GLU A 311 -22.86 -8.45 20.97
N LYS A 312 -23.24 -9.42 21.81
CA LYS A 312 -23.87 -10.68 21.39
C LYS A 312 -25.37 -10.48 21.04
N SER A 313 -25.74 -9.42 20.36
CA SER A 313 -27.15 -9.17 20.00
C SER A 313 -27.47 -9.73 18.61
N GLU A 314 -28.60 -10.43 18.50
CA GLU A 314 -29.16 -10.87 17.22
C GLU A 314 -29.93 -9.73 16.52
N ASN A 315 -30.36 -8.72 17.27
CA ASN A 315 -31.09 -7.56 16.75
C ASN A 315 -30.14 -6.42 16.43
N ILE A 316 -29.72 -6.36 15.17
CA ILE A 316 -28.82 -5.31 14.66
C ILE A 316 -29.64 -4.06 14.36
N SER A 317 -29.38 -2.95 15.08
CA SER A 317 -29.96 -1.64 14.78
C SER A 317 -29.67 -1.25 13.31
N GLN A 318 -30.61 -0.52 12.69
CA GLN A 318 -30.42 -0.03 11.32
C GLN A 318 -29.17 0.86 11.17
N ASP A 319 -28.77 1.57 12.23
CA ASP A 319 -27.57 2.41 12.24
C ASP A 319 -26.28 1.61 12.03
N PHE A 320 -26.28 0.32 12.34
CA PHE A 320 -25.11 -0.55 12.19
C PHE A 320 -25.01 -1.23 10.82
N LYS A 321 -26.07 -1.27 10.02
CA LYS A 321 -26.06 -1.92 8.70
C LYS A 321 -24.87 -1.49 7.81
N PRO A 322 -24.54 -0.19 7.67
CA PRO A 322 -23.41 0.23 6.85
C PRO A 322 -22.04 -0.25 7.34
N TYR A 323 -21.97 -0.64 8.62
CA TYR A 323 -20.74 -1.15 9.25
C TYR A 323 -20.59 -2.67 9.11
N LEU A 324 -21.68 -3.42 8.93
CA LEU A 324 -21.65 -4.88 8.74
C LEU A 324 -21.66 -5.32 7.28
N GLU A 325 -21.90 -4.42 6.37
CA GLU A 325 -21.94 -4.74 4.95
C GLU A 325 -20.66 -5.45 4.51
N LYS A 326 -20.80 -6.63 3.90
CA LYS A 326 -19.70 -7.49 3.44
C LYS A 326 -18.75 -7.99 4.55
N LEU A 327 -19.23 -8.06 5.79
CA LEU A 327 -18.46 -8.59 6.91
C LEU A 327 -19.17 -9.79 7.57
N VAL A 328 -18.34 -10.71 8.08
CA VAL A 328 -18.77 -11.74 9.03
C VAL A 328 -18.20 -11.38 10.40
N LYS A 329 -19.05 -11.37 11.44
CA LYS A 329 -18.63 -11.09 12.82
C LYS A 329 -18.38 -12.39 13.58
N HIS A 330 -17.21 -12.54 14.14
CA HIS A 330 -16.81 -13.65 15.01
C HIS A 330 -16.53 -13.12 16.42
N GLY A 331 -16.97 -13.87 17.43
CA GLY A 331 -16.86 -13.44 18.81
C GLY A 331 -17.70 -12.19 19.14
N PHE A 332 -17.47 -11.63 20.30
CA PHE A 332 -18.15 -10.41 20.76
C PHE A 332 -17.35 -9.75 21.90
N LEU A 333 -17.64 -8.49 22.17
CA LEU A 333 -17.16 -7.80 23.38
C LEU A 333 -18.28 -7.73 24.42
N MET A 334 -17.95 -8.00 25.69
CA MET A 334 -18.80 -7.53 26.78
C MET A 334 -18.90 -6.00 26.75
N PRO A 335 -20.01 -5.40 27.21
CA PRO A 335 -20.17 -3.95 27.21
C PRO A 335 -18.94 -3.24 27.75
N LEU A 336 -18.39 -2.31 26.96
CA LEU A 336 -17.15 -1.63 27.31
C LEU A 336 -17.36 -0.60 28.42
N LYS A 337 -16.54 -0.68 29.46
CA LYS A 337 -16.47 0.29 30.56
C LYS A 337 -15.34 1.32 30.27
N ASP A 338 -15.37 2.44 30.95
CA ASP A 338 -14.31 3.46 30.84
C ASP A 338 -12.96 2.95 31.35
N SER A 339 -12.97 1.98 32.27
CA SER A 339 -11.78 1.32 32.79
C SER A 339 -11.21 0.22 31.89
N ASP A 340 -11.94 -0.19 30.83
CA ASP A 340 -11.45 -1.22 29.91
C ASP A 340 -10.37 -0.68 29.00
N ILE A 341 -9.37 -1.50 28.72
CA ILE A 341 -8.30 -1.23 27.78
C ILE A 341 -8.67 -1.86 26.45
N LEU A 342 -8.88 -1.06 25.41
CA LEU A 342 -9.24 -1.57 24.11
C LEU A 342 -8.05 -1.50 23.15
N LEU A 343 -7.58 -2.66 22.74
CA LEU A 343 -6.63 -2.81 21.65
C LEU A 343 -7.37 -2.96 20.31
N SER A 344 -6.72 -2.60 19.22
CA SER A 344 -7.16 -2.95 17.87
C SER A 344 -6.04 -3.54 17.04
N TYR A 345 -6.44 -4.32 16.05
CA TYR A 345 -5.62 -4.74 14.93
C TYR A 345 -6.41 -4.50 13.64
N HIS A 346 -5.77 -3.90 12.65
CA HIS A 346 -6.35 -3.73 11.32
C HIS A 346 -5.31 -4.08 10.26
N GLY A 347 -5.68 -4.97 9.34
CA GLY A 347 -4.79 -5.40 8.26
C GLY A 347 -5.14 -6.77 7.70
N ARG A 348 -4.29 -7.26 6.79
CA ARG A 348 -4.41 -8.63 6.28
C ARG A 348 -4.13 -9.63 7.40
N ILE A 349 -4.93 -10.69 7.46
CA ILE A 349 -4.74 -11.79 8.42
C ILE A 349 -3.84 -12.83 7.77
N VAL A 350 -2.53 -12.58 7.80
CA VAL A 350 -1.47 -13.39 7.19
C VAL A 350 -0.23 -13.41 8.07
N ASN A 351 0.62 -14.43 7.91
CA ASN A 351 1.83 -14.60 8.73
C ASN A 351 2.73 -13.35 8.74
N GLN A 352 2.96 -12.73 7.57
CA GLN A 352 3.77 -11.50 7.44
C GLN A 352 3.36 -10.41 8.44
N LYS A 353 2.06 -10.32 8.77
CA LYS A 353 1.51 -9.29 9.67
C LYS A 353 1.56 -9.65 11.15
N GLY A 354 2.13 -10.81 11.50
CA GLY A 354 2.40 -11.19 12.88
C GLY A 354 1.16 -11.44 13.74
N ILE A 355 0.04 -11.84 13.11
CA ILE A 355 -1.21 -12.07 13.85
C ILE A 355 -1.07 -13.14 14.94
N GLN A 356 -0.22 -14.16 14.71
CA GLN A 356 0.06 -15.19 15.72
C GLN A 356 0.82 -14.62 16.91
N ILE A 357 1.81 -13.75 16.69
CA ILE A 357 2.54 -13.06 17.77
C ILE A 357 1.57 -12.27 18.65
N LEU A 358 0.59 -11.59 18.06
CA LEU A 358 -0.44 -10.88 18.82
C LEU A 358 -1.29 -11.84 19.67
N GLN A 359 -1.75 -12.96 19.09
CA GLN A 359 -2.56 -13.94 19.83
C GLN A 359 -1.80 -14.49 21.05
N ASP A 360 -0.53 -14.88 20.86
CA ASP A 360 0.29 -15.45 21.92
C ASP A 360 0.65 -14.41 22.99
N ALA A 361 0.94 -13.17 22.61
CA ALA A 361 1.14 -12.06 23.56
C ALA A 361 -0.11 -11.80 24.42
N LEU A 362 -1.31 -11.91 23.81
CA LEU A 362 -2.55 -11.73 24.56
C LEU A 362 -2.87 -12.89 25.50
N ARG A 363 -2.44 -14.13 25.19
CA ARG A 363 -2.52 -15.24 26.15
C ARG A 363 -1.71 -14.96 27.43
N ILE A 364 -0.59 -14.23 27.31
CA ILE A 364 0.21 -13.79 28.47
C ILE A 364 -0.52 -12.68 29.23
N LEU A 365 -1.20 -11.75 28.53
CA LEU A 365 -1.76 -10.54 29.14
C LEU A 365 -3.17 -10.71 29.71
N PHE A 366 -4.03 -11.55 29.10
CA PHE A 366 -5.42 -11.73 29.57
C PHE A 366 -5.53 -12.24 31.02
N PRO A 367 -4.64 -13.10 31.53
CA PRO A 367 -4.64 -13.45 32.96
C PRO A 367 -4.26 -12.29 33.89
N LYS A 368 -3.47 -11.32 33.39
CA LYS A 368 -3.03 -10.15 34.15
C LYS A 368 -4.05 -9.00 34.11
N TYR A 369 -4.80 -8.87 33.00
CA TYR A 369 -5.73 -7.77 32.76
C TYR A 369 -7.13 -8.27 32.38
N ASP A 370 -8.04 -8.38 33.37
CA ASP A 370 -9.41 -8.77 33.10
C ASP A 370 -10.19 -7.76 32.23
N ASN A 371 -9.77 -6.50 32.30
CA ASN A 371 -10.36 -5.39 31.55
C ASN A 371 -9.72 -5.16 30.18
N LEU A 372 -8.82 -6.05 29.71
CA LEU A 372 -8.22 -5.98 28.39
C LEU A 372 -9.17 -6.57 27.33
N LYS A 373 -9.35 -5.85 26.24
CA LYS A 373 -10.23 -6.21 25.11
C LYS A 373 -9.53 -6.00 23.79
N LEU A 374 -9.97 -6.71 22.75
CA LEU A 374 -9.41 -6.62 21.40
C LEU A 374 -10.49 -6.54 20.33
N ALA A 375 -10.39 -5.58 19.42
CA ALA A 375 -11.19 -5.47 18.21
C ALA A 375 -10.31 -5.67 16.98
N ILE A 376 -10.66 -6.63 16.12
CA ILE A 376 -9.92 -6.97 14.90
C ILE A 376 -10.79 -6.71 13.68
N ALA A 377 -10.21 -6.13 12.62
CA ALA A 377 -10.86 -5.99 11.32
C ALA A 377 -9.87 -6.35 10.21
N GLY A 378 -10.26 -7.27 9.33
CA GLY A 378 -9.41 -7.69 8.22
C GLY A 378 -9.85 -8.98 7.55
N GLN A 379 -9.15 -9.34 6.50
CA GLN A 379 -9.32 -10.61 5.78
C GLN A 379 -7.95 -11.22 5.49
N GLY A 380 -7.88 -12.52 5.25
CA GLY A 380 -6.62 -13.19 4.98
C GLY A 380 -6.76 -14.61 4.46
N ASP A 381 -5.70 -15.40 4.63
CA ASP A 381 -5.74 -16.82 4.28
C ASP A 381 -6.58 -17.63 5.26
N SER A 382 -7.13 -18.74 4.79
CA SER A 382 -8.06 -19.58 5.54
C SER A 382 -7.47 -20.17 6.82
N GLU A 383 -6.17 -20.45 6.84
CA GLU A 383 -5.49 -21.02 8.00
C GLU A 383 -5.42 -20.01 9.16
N ASN A 384 -4.90 -18.80 8.88
CA ASN A 384 -4.77 -17.75 9.89
C ASN A 384 -6.15 -17.25 10.35
N VAL A 385 -7.12 -17.15 9.44
CA VAL A 385 -8.52 -16.80 9.78
C VAL A 385 -9.11 -17.84 10.73
N SER A 386 -8.97 -19.14 10.44
CA SER A 386 -9.48 -20.22 11.30
C SER A 386 -8.85 -20.20 12.70
N LYS A 387 -7.53 -19.99 12.80
CA LYS A 387 -6.83 -19.83 14.08
C LYS A 387 -7.37 -18.63 14.87
N LEU A 388 -7.63 -17.52 14.20
CA LEU A 388 -8.16 -16.31 14.82
C LEU A 388 -9.61 -16.50 15.30
N ILE A 389 -10.46 -17.19 14.55
CA ILE A 389 -11.83 -17.55 14.99
C ILE A 389 -11.78 -18.41 16.27
N ASN A 390 -10.90 -19.43 16.30
CA ASN A 390 -10.72 -20.25 17.51
C ASN A 390 -10.25 -19.40 18.70
N PHE A 391 -9.37 -18.45 18.48
CA PHE A 391 -8.91 -17.52 19.50
C PHE A 391 -10.04 -16.62 20.03
N THR A 392 -10.98 -16.18 19.19
CA THR A 392 -12.15 -15.41 19.67
C THR A 392 -13.03 -16.25 20.58
N ASN A 393 -13.13 -17.57 20.32
CA ASN A 393 -13.94 -18.49 21.14
C ASN A 393 -13.24 -18.80 22.47
N GLU A 394 -11.90 -18.93 22.46
CA GLU A 394 -11.08 -19.15 23.67
C GLU A 394 -11.26 -18.00 24.68
N PHE A 395 -11.32 -16.75 24.20
CA PHE A 395 -11.48 -15.55 25.04
C PHE A 395 -12.83 -14.85 24.81
N SER A 396 -13.89 -15.62 24.92
CA SER A 396 -15.28 -15.16 24.72
C SER A 396 -15.60 -13.91 25.56
N GLY A 397 -16.17 -12.89 24.94
CA GLY A 397 -16.49 -11.60 25.56
C GLY A 397 -15.33 -10.61 25.65
N LYS A 398 -14.10 -11.02 25.32
CA LYS A 398 -12.91 -10.15 25.27
C LYS A 398 -12.46 -9.78 23.86
N ILE A 399 -12.88 -10.53 22.83
CA ILE A 399 -12.42 -10.35 21.45
C ILE A 399 -13.60 -10.32 20.49
N VAL A 400 -13.58 -9.36 19.57
CA VAL A 400 -14.44 -9.34 18.38
C VAL A 400 -13.57 -9.27 17.12
N TYR A 401 -13.88 -10.11 16.13
CA TYR A 401 -13.24 -10.13 14.83
C TYR A 401 -14.28 -9.91 13.73
N PHE A 402 -14.05 -8.87 12.93
CA PHE A 402 -14.83 -8.52 11.73
C PHE A 402 -14.05 -9.01 10.50
N GLU A 403 -14.42 -10.18 9.99
CA GLU A 403 -13.83 -10.77 8.80
C GLU A 403 -14.38 -10.13 7.54
N GLY A 404 -13.49 -9.71 6.63
CA GLY A 404 -13.81 -9.06 5.36
C GLY A 404 -13.26 -7.65 5.26
N TYR A 405 -13.80 -6.89 4.30
CA TYR A 405 -13.37 -5.51 4.07
C TYR A 405 -14.54 -4.53 4.16
N ASN A 406 -14.54 -3.72 5.19
CA ASN A 406 -15.46 -2.59 5.33
C ASN A 406 -14.71 -1.40 5.95
N LYS A 407 -14.55 -0.35 5.16
CA LYS A 407 -13.83 0.87 5.56
C LYS A 407 -14.39 1.54 6.82
N ARG A 408 -15.72 1.48 7.04
CA ARG A 408 -16.35 2.09 8.23
C ARG A 408 -15.98 1.32 9.48
N THR A 409 -16.10 0.00 9.46
CA THR A 409 -15.78 -0.85 10.61
C THR A 409 -14.30 -0.84 10.94
N SER A 410 -13.43 -0.95 9.94
CA SER A 410 -11.99 -0.86 10.17
C SER A 410 -11.59 0.45 10.85
N ARG A 411 -12.09 1.57 10.34
CA ARG A 411 -11.81 2.89 10.93
C ARG A 411 -12.44 3.07 12.32
N LEU A 412 -13.63 2.50 12.53
CA LEU A 412 -14.28 2.53 13.84
C LEU A 412 -13.48 1.74 14.87
N CYS A 413 -13.03 0.53 14.56
CA CYS A 413 -12.20 -0.29 15.46
C CYS A 413 -10.95 0.48 15.88
N VAL A 414 -10.24 1.09 14.93
CA VAL A 414 -9.05 1.89 15.23
C VAL A 414 -9.43 3.13 16.06
N ALA A 415 -10.43 3.91 15.63
CA ALA A 415 -10.80 5.16 16.31
C ALA A 415 -11.34 4.96 17.73
N ALA A 416 -11.95 3.80 18.02
CA ALA A 416 -12.49 3.46 19.34
C ALA A 416 -11.42 2.99 20.33
N SER A 417 -10.25 2.54 19.84
CA SER A 417 -9.25 1.85 20.63
C SER A 417 -8.25 2.81 21.29
N ASP A 418 -7.64 2.35 22.37
CA ASP A 418 -6.54 3.04 23.06
C ASP A 418 -5.23 2.83 22.31
N PHE A 419 -4.99 1.59 21.86
CA PHE A 419 -3.78 1.19 21.16
C PHE A 419 -4.12 0.39 19.91
N ILE A 420 -3.29 0.51 18.88
CA ILE A 420 -3.25 -0.40 17.73
C ILE A 420 -1.97 -1.21 17.78
N ILE A 421 -2.07 -2.51 17.51
CA ILE A 421 -0.93 -3.43 17.54
C ILE A 421 -0.50 -3.76 16.12
N LEU A 422 0.78 -3.54 15.82
CA LEU A 422 1.38 -3.70 14.50
C LEU A 422 2.62 -4.62 14.59
N PRO A 423 2.44 -5.94 14.77
CA PRO A 423 3.52 -6.89 15.00
C PRO A 423 4.09 -7.48 13.71
N SER A 424 4.11 -6.71 12.63
CA SER A 424 4.56 -7.17 11.32
C SER A 424 6.00 -7.62 11.33
N PHE A 425 6.32 -8.75 10.69
CA PHE A 425 7.70 -9.19 10.47
C PHE A 425 8.40 -8.32 9.43
N PHE A 426 7.66 -7.86 8.44
CA PHE A 426 8.15 -7.10 7.32
C PHE A 426 7.12 -6.04 6.90
N GLU A 427 7.54 -4.78 6.79
CA GLU A 427 6.63 -3.66 6.50
C GLU A 427 7.31 -2.53 5.73
N PRO A 428 7.12 -2.43 4.40
CA PRO A 428 7.80 -1.41 3.60
C PRO A 428 7.56 0.02 4.05
N CYS A 429 6.30 0.38 4.32
CA CYS A 429 5.95 1.72 4.77
C CYS A 429 5.00 1.70 5.98
N CYS A 430 3.93 0.93 5.88
CA CYS A 430 2.73 0.98 6.71
C CYS A 430 1.99 2.34 6.63
N LEU A 431 0.68 2.28 6.45
CA LEU A 431 -0.20 3.45 6.57
C LEU A 431 -1.08 3.36 7.82
N GLU A 432 -1.21 2.17 8.40
CA GLU A 432 -2.09 1.92 9.54
C GLU A 432 -1.63 2.67 10.80
N ASP A 433 -0.32 2.81 11.01
CA ASP A 433 0.21 3.62 12.11
C ASP A 433 -0.14 5.11 11.95
N PHE A 434 -0.09 5.64 10.71
CA PHE A 434 -0.52 7.01 10.44
C PHE A 434 -2.02 7.20 10.70
N ILE A 435 -2.85 6.26 10.21
CA ILE A 435 -4.30 6.29 10.42
C ILE A 435 -4.62 6.25 11.91
N ALA A 436 -3.95 5.38 12.67
CA ALA A 436 -4.11 5.28 14.10
C ALA A 436 -3.74 6.59 14.82
N GLN A 437 -2.59 7.17 14.51
CA GLN A 437 -2.14 8.43 15.07
C GLN A 437 -3.10 9.59 14.75
N ILE A 438 -3.67 9.62 13.53
CA ILE A 438 -4.70 10.59 13.15
C ILE A 438 -5.99 10.37 13.96
N PHE A 439 -6.35 9.11 14.24
CA PHE A 439 -7.55 8.75 15.00
C PHE A 439 -7.36 8.74 16.52
N ALA A 440 -6.27 9.35 17.03
CA ALA A 440 -5.97 9.40 18.46
C ALA A 440 -5.79 8.00 19.08
N THR A 441 -5.30 7.04 18.32
CA THR A 441 -4.98 5.69 18.78
C THR A 441 -3.48 5.51 18.73
N ILE A 442 -2.90 5.08 19.84
CA ILE A 442 -1.45 5.01 20.03
C ILE A 442 -0.93 3.71 19.41
N PRO A 443 0.02 3.75 18.46
CA PRO A 443 0.58 2.53 17.89
C PRO A 443 1.58 1.86 18.83
N ILE A 444 1.53 0.53 18.88
CA ILE A 444 2.54 -0.36 19.47
C ILE A 444 3.04 -1.24 18.33
N ALA A 445 4.31 -1.11 17.94
CA ALA A 445 4.79 -1.68 16.70
C ALA A 445 6.15 -2.36 16.81
N HIS A 446 6.33 -3.44 16.07
CA HIS A 446 7.65 -4.01 15.80
C HIS A 446 8.48 -3.03 14.96
N GLN A 447 9.76 -2.81 15.34
CA GLN A 447 10.68 -1.91 14.63
C GLN A 447 11.19 -2.53 13.32
N THR A 448 10.33 -2.66 12.33
CA THR A 448 10.69 -3.15 11.00
C THR A 448 10.28 -2.13 9.93
N GLY A 449 11.12 -1.97 8.91
CA GLY A 449 10.89 -1.10 7.77
C GLY A 449 10.28 0.25 8.12
N GLY A 450 9.20 0.59 7.46
CA GLY A 450 8.52 1.86 7.65
C GLY A 450 7.89 2.08 9.04
N LEU A 451 7.74 1.06 9.88
CA LEU A 451 7.26 1.24 11.26
C LEU A 451 8.30 1.92 12.17
N LYS A 452 9.59 1.92 11.79
CA LYS A 452 10.65 2.68 12.49
C LYS A 452 10.44 4.19 12.50
N LYS A 453 9.50 4.72 11.70
CA LYS A 453 9.10 6.14 11.75
C LYS A 453 8.31 6.53 13.01
N ILE A 454 7.81 5.55 13.78
CA ILE A 454 7.19 5.78 15.09
C ILE A 454 8.29 6.16 16.09
N ILE A 455 8.14 7.31 16.74
CA ILE A 455 9.09 7.80 17.74
C ILE A 455 8.70 7.21 19.08
N ASN A 456 9.51 6.22 19.55
CA ASN A 456 9.25 5.51 20.80
C ASN A 456 9.11 6.45 22.00
N GLY A 457 8.07 6.25 22.81
CA GLY A 457 7.75 7.08 23.98
C GLY A 457 7.17 8.46 23.64
N LYS A 458 7.09 8.86 22.36
CA LYS A 458 6.61 10.18 21.94
C LYS A 458 5.39 10.14 21.03
N THR A 459 5.38 9.26 20.05
CA THR A 459 4.26 9.11 19.10
C THR A 459 3.65 7.71 19.13
N GLY A 460 4.19 6.82 19.92
CA GLY A 460 3.79 5.44 20.11
C GLY A 460 4.87 4.66 20.84
N PHE A 461 4.75 3.34 20.84
CA PHE A 461 5.73 2.43 21.43
C PHE A 461 6.28 1.50 20.36
N THR A 462 7.56 1.16 20.48
CA THR A 462 8.22 0.24 19.55
C THR A 462 9.07 -0.78 20.29
N TYR A 463 9.24 -1.96 19.69
CA TYR A 463 10.07 -3.05 20.21
C TYR A 463 10.86 -3.71 19.07
N THR A 464 12.00 -4.34 19.40
CA THR A 464 12.99 -4.84 18.40
C THR A 464 12.89 -6.33 18.11
N GLU A 465 12.60 -7.16 19.11
CA GLU A 465 12.48 -8.61 18.95
C GLU A 465 11.01 -8.98 18.81
N ASN A 466 10.62 -9.49 17.63
CA ASN A 466 9.22 -9.80 17.34
C ASN A 466 8.79 -11.15 17.95
N THR A 467 8.78 -11.20 19.28
CA THR A 467 8.32 -12.35 20.06
C THR A 467 7.07 -11.99 20.88
N PRO A 468 6.23 -12.97 21.23
CA PRO A 468 5.05 -12.75 22.08
C PRO A 468 5.36 -12.10 23.41
N GLU A 469 6.47 -12.50 24.05
CA GLU A 469 6.91 -12.02 25.35
C GLU A 469 7.29 -10.54 25.30
N VAL A 470 8.08 -10.15 24.31
CA VAL A 470 8.52 -8.75 24.14
C VAL A 470 7.34 -7.86 23.76
N LEU A 471 6.44 -8.34 22.89
CA LEU A 471 5.19 -7.61 22.59
C LEU A 471 4.33 -7.46 23.83
N ALA A 472 4.15 -8.53 24.63
CA ALA A 472 3.36 -8.47 25.87
C ALA A 472 3.97 -7.48 26.88
N CYS A 473 5.29 -7.50 27.08
CA CYS A 473 5.99 -6.52 27.92
C CYS A 473 5.80 -5.08 27.42
N THR A 474 5.82 -4.87 26.10
CA THR A 474 5.64 -3.53 25.50
C THR A 474 4.20 -3.03 25.68
N ILE A 475 3.21 -3.89 25.48
CA ILE A 475 1.80 -3.56 25.76
C ILE A 475 1.61 -3.26 27.25
N ASP A 476 2.18 -4.06 28.14
CA ASP A 476 2.13 -3.84 29.59
C ASP A 476 2.73 -2.46 29.96
N SER A 477 3.90 -2.16 29.43
CA SER A 477 4.56 -0.85 29.62
C SER A 477 3.70 0.31 29.12
N ALA A 478 3.07 0.17 27.95
CA ALA A 478 2.18 1.19 27.39
C ALA A 478 0.94 1.42 28.28
N ILE A 479 0.38 0.34 28.83
CA ILE A 479 -0.74 0.40 29.75
C ILE A 479 -0.33 1.16 31.03
N GLN A 480 0.78 0.80 31.64
CA GLN A 480 1.24 1.40 32.90
C GLN A 480 1.63 2.87 32.73
N ASN A 481 2.34 3.21 31.65
CA ASN A 481 2.90 4.55 31.48
C ASN A 481 1.91 5.55 30.86
N VAL A 482 0.94 5.08 30.08
CA VAL A 482 0.07 5.96 29.29
C VAL A 482 -1.41 5.75 29.57
N PHE A 483 -1.91 4.50 29.62
CA PHE A 483 -3.35 4.29 29.80
C PHE A 483 -3.81 4.77 31.18
N TYR A 484 -3.05 4.48 32.23
CA TYR A 484 -3.34 4.93 33.61
C TYR A 484 -2.85 6.36 33.90
N ASN A 485 -2.23 7.03 32.93
CA ASN A 485 -1.79 8.42 33.04
C ASN A 485 -2.48 9.29 31.97
N PRO A 486 -3.66 9.87 32.25
CA PRO A 486 -4.45 10.61 31.26
C PRO A 486 -3.74 11.80 30.61
N GLU A 487 -2.84 12.47 31.35
CA GLU A 487 -2.10 13.62 30.82
C GLU A 487 -1.07 13.16 29.78
N GLU A 488 -0.28 12.12 30.08
CA GLU A 488 0.68 11.53 29.14
C GLU A 488 -0.02 10.95 27.92
N LYS A 489 -1.18 10.29 28.11
CA LYS A 489 -2.01 9.79 27.02
C LYS A 489 -2.41 10.90 26.04
N ILE A 490 -2.94 12.00 26.57
CA ILE A 490 -3.38 13.15 25.76
C ILE A 490 -2.20 13.79 25.04
N ASN A 491 -1.05 13.95 25.72
CA ASN A 491 0.15 14.54 25.15
C ASN A 491 0.72 13.65 24.03
N MET A 492 0.81 12.33 24.21
CA MET A 492 1.27 11.39 23.18
C MET A 492 0.34 11.41 21.96
N ILE A 493 -0.98 11.38 22.16
CA ILE A 493 -1.99 11.48 21.09
C ILE A 493 -1.81 12.77 20.29
N GLN A 494 -1.63 13.90 20.95
CA GLN A 494 -1.45 15.18 20.27
C GLN A 494 -0.14 15.23 19.48
N ASN A 495 0.96 14.77 20.08
CA ASN A 495 2.26 14.69 19.43
C ASN A 495 2.22 13.78 18.19
N ALA A 496 1.59 12.62 18.31
CA ALA A 496 1.43 11.65 17.23
C ALA A 496 0.64 12.24 16.05
N SER A 497 -0.55 12.78 16.33
CA SER A 497 -1.40 13.39 15.30
C SER A 497 -0.74 14.60 14.62
N LYS A 498 -0.03 15.43 15.38
CA LYS A 498 0.73 16.58 14.88
C LYS A 498 1.89 16.13 13.99
N ASN A 499 2.66 15.13 14.44
CA ASN A 499 3.79 14.61 13.69
C ASN A 499 3.36 14.08 12.30
N VAL A 500 2.26 13.32 12.24
CA VAL A 500 1.73 12.82 10.95
C VAL A 500 1.32 13.97 10.03
N LYS A 501 0.56 14.94 10.56
CA LYS A 501 0.07 16.07 9.76
C LYS A 501 1.18 16.96 9.22
N GLU A 502 2.20 17.24 10.04
CA GLU A 502 3.27 18.19 9.70
C GLU A 502 4.40 17.56 8.90
N ASN A 503 4.68 16.27 9.10
CA ASN A 503 5.86 15.63 8.51
C ASN A 503 5.54 14.64 7.39
N TYR A 504 4.34 14.08 7.36
CA TYR A 504 3.98 13.01 6.42
C TYR A 504 2.77 13.34 5.54
N SER A 505 2.40 14.61 5.38
CA SER A 505 1.41 14.98 4.37
C SER A 505 1.97 14.75 2.97
N TRP A 506 1.13 14.25 2.05
CA TRP A 506 1.55 14.09 0.65
C TRP A 506 2.03 15.40 0.02
N GLU A 507 1.45 16.54 0.41
CA GLU A 507 1.91 17.85 -0.05
C GLU A 507 3.39 18.07 0.29
N LYS A 508 3.78 17.81 1.55
CA LYS A 508 5.16 17.99 2.01
C LYS A 508 6.10 16.98 1.33
N ILE A 509 5.71 15.71 1.31
CA ILE A 509 6.52 14.64 0.71
C ILE A 509 6.74 14.91 -0.79
N ALA A 510 5.71 15.26 -1.53
CA ALA A 510 5.84 15.57 -2.95
C ALA A 510 6.75 16.77 -3.21
N ARG A 511 6.57 17.87 -2.46
CA ARG A 511 7.35 19.10 -2.66
C ARG A 511 8.80 19.00 -2.20
N GLU A 512 9.02 18.54 -0.96
CA GLU A 512 10.33 18.59 -0.33
C GLU A 512 11.21 17.39 -0.72
N LYS A 513 10.60 16.23 -0.97
CA LYS A 513 11.34 15.02 -1.33
C LYS A 513 11.34 14.79 -2.84
N TYR A 514 10.20 14.44 -3.46
CA TYR A 514 10.15 14.06 -4.86
C TYR A 514 10.53 15.19 -5.83
N ILE A 515 9.90 16.37 -5.74
CA ILE A 515 10.19 17.47 -6.68
C ILE A 515 11.63 17.96 -6.53
N THR A 516 12.15 18.00 -5.31
CA THR A 516 13.55 18.36 -5.05
C THR A 516 14.49 17.31 -5.66
N PHE A 517 14.15 16.04 -5.54
CA PHE A 517 14.91 14.93 -6.12
C PHE A 517 14.88 14.98 -7.65
N PHE A 518 13.71 15.16 -8.26
CA PHE A 518 13.55 15.29 -9.71
C PHE A 518 14.38 16.46 -10.29
N LYS A 519 14.33 17.63 -9.64
CA LYS A 519 15.14 18.78 -10.04
C LYS A 519 16.64 18.51 -10.01
N LYS A 520 17.12 17.70 -9.05
CA LYS A 520 18.54 17.30 -8.99
C LYS A 520 18.90 16.35 -10.13
N LEU A 521 18.01 15.43 -10.49
CA LEU A 521 18.22 14.50 -11.60
C LEU A 521 18.23 15.20 -12.95
N CYS A 522 17.35 16.16 -13.18
CA CYS A 522 17.29 16.91 -14.44
C CYS A 522 18.45 17.90 -14.62
N LYS A 523 19.17 18.27 -13.55
CA LYS A 523 20.35 19.14 -13.62
C LYS A 523 21.65 18.39 -13.94
N LYS A 524 21.67 17.09 -13.74
CA LYS A 524 22.78 16.19 -14.09
C LYS A 524 22.60 15.67 -15.52
#